data_34e18c1cd774dcf467d1b48d0dc54220
#
_entry.id   34e18c1cd774dcf467d1b48d0dc54220
#
_cell.length_a   1.000
_cell.length_b   1.000
_cell.length_c   1.000
_cell.angle_alpha   90.00
_cell.angle_beta   90.00
_cell.angle_gamma   90.00
#
_symmetry.space_group_name_H-M   'P 1'
#
loop_
_entity.id
_entity.type
_entity.pdbx_description
1 polymer ?
#
loop_
_entity_poly.entity_id
_entity_poly.type
_entity_poly.pdbx_seq_one_letter_code
_entity_poly.pdbx_strand_id
1 'polypeptide(L)'
;MAIKESPSASIAAEESQIAKAVLMSGDPLRAKYVADHYLEEVVCFNTVRNMLGYTGTYKGKRISVMGHGMGVPSMGIYSYELYQFFGVDTIIRIGSAGGIGDDVKVRDVVIALGASTNSHFADQYRFPGQLCATADFRLLRDAVETAEAMGVRADVGQVFTADQFYNDNPDAGAMYRKFGILALEMETAGLYWTAQRLGTRALSLLTISDHIFTGESLSAQERQDSFHEMMEIALETAWKSLEG
;
A
#
# COMPACT_ATOMS: atom_id res chain seq x y z
N MET A 1 -21.10 30.13 0.04
CA MET A 1 -21.17 28.84 0.75
C MET A 1 -20.01 28.81 1.73
N ALA A 2 -20.24 28.57 3.02
CA ALA A 2 -19.15 28.39 3.96
C ALA A 2 -18.40 27.11 3.57
N ILE A 3 -17.09 27.20 3.42
CA ILE A 3 -16.23 26.04 3.21
C ILE A 3 -16.37 25.18 4.48
N LYS A 4 -16.94 24.00 4.33
CA LYS A 4 -17.03 23.03 5.43
C LYS A 4 -15.59 22.62 5.75
N GLU A 5 -15.13 22.92 6.96
CA GLU A 5 -13.78 22.48 7.37
C GLU A 5 -13.67 20.96 7.22
N SER A 6 -12.56 20.50 6.63
CA SER A 6 -12.25 19.07 6.54
C SER A 6 -12.26 18.45 7.95
N PRO A 7 -12.80 17.24 8.15
CA PRO A 7 -12.75 16.54 9.42
C PRO A 7 -11.32 16.10 9.82
N SER A 8 -10.38 16.20 8.91
CA SER A 8 -8.99 15.77 9.04
C SER A 8 -8.03 16.96 9.11
N ALA A 9 -6.98 16.84 9.94
CA ALA A 9 -5.86 17.77 9.96
C ALA A 9 -4.80 17.47 8.87
N SER A 10 -4.90 16.31 8.23
CA SER A 10 -3.89 15.80 7.28
C SER A 10 -4.40 15.76 5.85
N ILE A 11 -5.73 15.77 5.65
CA ILE A 11 -6.39 15.71 4.35
C ILE A 11 -7.38 16.88 4.24
N ALA A 12 -7.11 17.83 3.33
CA ALA A 12 -7.97 18.99 3.09
C ALA A 12 -8.94 18.73 1.93
N ALA A 13 -9.91 17.83 2.16
CA ALA A 13 -10.89 17.44 1.15
C ALA A 13 -12.31 17.38 1.74
N GLU A 14 -13.32 17.37 0.86
CA GLU A 14 -14.67 16.91 1.18
C GLU A 14 -14.80 15.42 0.86
N GLU A 15 -15.70 14.72 1.55
CA GLU A 15 -15.93 13.28 1.32
C GLU A 15 -16.24 12.97 -0.16
N SER A 16 -17.02 13.81 -0.81
CA SER A 16 -17.38 13.67 -2.24
C SER A 16 -16.20 13.71 -3.20
N GLN A 17 -15.07 14.28 -2.79
CA GLN A 17 -13.88 14.41 -3.63
C GLN A 17 -13.03 13.13 -3.66
N ILE A 18 -13.20 12.23 -2.70
CA ILE A 18 -12.42 11.00 -2.59
C ILE A 18 -13.27 9.80 -3.04
N ALA A 19 -12.69 8.88 -3.82
CA ALA A 19 -13.36 7.68 -4.28
C ALA A 19 -13.41 6.59 -3.19
N LYS A 20 -14.30 5.61 -3.36
CA LYS A 20 -14.42 4.47 -2.42
C LYS A 20 -13.23 3.53 -2.43
N ALA A 21 -12.47 3.49 -3.53
CA ALA A 21 -11.22 2.76 -3.64
C ALA A 21 -10.05 3.75 -3.80
N VAL A 22 -9.01 3.58 -2.98
CA VAL A 22 -7.84 4.46 -2.96
C VAL A 22 -6.56 3.62 -3.10
N LEU A 23 -5.72 3.96 -4.08
CA LEU A 23 -4.35 3.48 -4.13
C LEU A 23 -3.46 4.37 -3.27
N MET A 24 -2.58 3.77 -2.46
CA MET A 24 -1.69 4.55 -1.59
C MET A 24 -0.23 4.16 -1.79
N SER A 25 0.65 5.16 -1.91
CA SER A 25 2.10 4.97 -2.04
C SER A 25 2.87 5.72 -0.95
N GLY A 26 4.03 5.18 -0.54
CA GLY A 26 4.92 5.88 0.39
C GLY A 26 5.42 7.21 -0.17
N ASP A 27 5.69 7.25 -1.47
CA ASP A 27 6.12 8.43 -2.20
C ASP A 27 4.92 9.16 -2.82
N PRO A 28 4.65 10.43 -2.43
CA PRO A 28 3.58 11.23 -3.03
C PRO A 28 3.77 11.48 -4.53
N LEU A 29 5.01 11.48 -5.02
CA LEU A 29 5.27 11.63 -6.46
C LEU A 29 4.88 10.39 -7.24
N ARG A 30 4.94 9.20 -6.64
CA ARG A 30 4.37 7.99 -7.27
C ARG A 30 2.84 8.08 -7.36
N ALA A 31 2.16 8.61 -6.34
CA ALA A 31 0.73 8.86 -6.43
C ALA A 31 0.40 9.84 -7.57
N LYS A 32 1.20 10.90 -7.71
CA LYS A 32 1.08 11.83 -8.84
C LYS A 32 1.32 11.14 -10.18
N TYR A 33 2.33 10.30 -10.27
CA TYR A 33 2.65 9.54 -11.48
C TYR A 33 1.46 8.66 -11.91
N VAL A 34 0.85 7.92 -10.97
CA VAL A 34 -0.34 7.11 -11.28
C VAL A 34 -1.49 8.00 -11.77
N ALA A 35 -1.74 9.13 -11.12
CA ALA A 35 -2.78 10.05 -11.55
C ALA A 35 -2.56 10.57 -12.97
N ASP A 36 -1.34 11.02 -13.26
CA ASP A 36 -1.01 11.64 -14.56
C ASP A 36 -1.01 10.66 -15.74
N HIS A 37 -0.72 9.36 -15.50
CA HIS A 37 -0.50 8.38 -16.57
C HIS A 37 -1.64 7.37 -16.75
N TYR A 38 -2.44 7.14 -15.71
CA TYR A 38 -3.46 6.09 -15.71
C TYR A 38 -4.89 6.58 -15.49
N LEU A 39 -5.07 7.79 -14.94
CA LEU A 39 -6.41 8.32 -14.66
C LEU A 39 -6.79 9.41 -15.66
N GLU A 40 -8.09 9.49 -15.95
CA GLU A 40 -8.72 10.55 -16.73
C GLU A 40 -9.42 11.53 -15.80
N GLU A 41 -9.64 12.79 -16.25
CA GLU A 41 -10.36 13.83 -15.52
C GLU A 41 -9.82 14.06 -14.10
N VAL A 42 -8.51 14.10 -13.94
CA VAL A 42 -7.82 14.14 -12.66
C VAL A 42 -8.03 15.47 -11.94
N VAL A 43 -8.43 15.39 -10.66
CA VAL A 43 -8.54 16.52 -9.74
C VAL A 43 -7.66 16.26 -8.52
N CYS A 44 -6.79 17.22 -8.17
CA CYS A 44 -6.02 17.18 -6.92
C CYS A 44 -6.93 17.58 -5.75
N PHE A 45 -7.12 16.68 -4.78
CA PHE A 45 -7.93 16.97 -3.60
C PHE A 45 -7.07 17.28 -2.34
N ASN A 46 -5.80 16.92 -2.33
CA ASN A 46 -4.95 17.15 -1.17
C ASN A 46 -3.51 17.53 -1.53
N THR A 47 -3.00 18.56 -0.84
CA THR A 47 -1.59 19.00 -0.89
C THR A 47 -1.02 19.22 0.51
N VAL A 48 -1.81 18.99 1.57
CA VAL A 48 -1.39 19.16 2.97
C VAL A 48 -0.17 18.26 3.24
N ARG A 49 0.86 18.81 3.86
CA ARG A 49 2.12 18.12 4.17
C ARG A 49 2.82 17.51 2.94
N ASN A 50 2.51 17.99 1.74
CA ASN A 50 2.95 17.39 0.48
C ASN A 50 2.48 15.93 0.28
N MET A 51 1.52 15.43 1.05
CA MET A 51 0.85 14.15 0.77
C MET A 51 -0.16 14.35 -0.34
N LEU A 52 0.34 14.37 -1.57
CA LEU A 52 -0.45 14.62 -2.75
C LEU A 52 -1.53 13.56 -2.90
N GLY A 53 -2.76 14.02 -3.12
CA GLY A 53 -3.92 13.16 -3.34
C GLY A 53 -4.73 13.60 -4.56
N TYR A 54 -5.10 12.65 -5.40
CA TYR A 54 -5.80 12.87 -6.65
C TYR A 54 -6.97 11.91 -6.80
N THR A 55 -8.04 12.36 -7.42
CA THR A 55 -9.15 11.52 -7.87
C THR A 55 -9.32 11.70 -9.37
N GLY A 56 -9.51 10.59 -10.06
CA GLY A 56 -9.82 10.59 -11.49
C GLY A 56 -10.67 9.38 -11.85
N THR A 57 -10.79 9.12 -13.14
CA THR A 57 -11.58 8.02 -13.70
C THR A 57 -10.64 6.98 -14.31
N TYR A 58 -10.82 5.72 -13.94
CA TYR A 58 -10.16 4.56 -14.54
C TYR A 58 -11.22 3.61 -15.10
N LYS A 59 -11.22 3.37 -16.42
CA LYS A 59 -12.21 2.52 -17.10
C LYS A 59 -13.67 2.83 -16.67
N GLY A 60 -14.00 4.11 -16.60
CA GLY A 60 -15.35 4.59 -16.27
C GLY A 60 -15.70 4.59 -14.78
N LYS A 61 -14.83 4.22 -13.88
CA LYS A 61 -15.04 4.25 -12.43
C LYS A 61 -14.09 5.22 -11.73
N ARG A 62 -14.58 5.88 -10.70
CA ARG A 62 -13.76 6.80 -9.90
C ARG A 62 -12.79 6.01 -9.02
N ILE A 63 -11.51 6.35 -9.08
CA ILE A 63 -10.44 5.85 -8.23
C ILE A 63 -9.64 7.04 -7.71
N SER A 64 -9.23 6.98 -6.46
CA SER A 64 -8.30 7.95 -5.88
C SER A 64 -6.91 7.35 -5.72
N VAL A 65 -5.90 8.20 -5.77
CA VAL A 65 -4.51 7.85 -5.45
C VAL A 65 -3.93 8.89 -4.51
N MET A 66 -3.18 8.46 -3.48
CA MET A 66 -2.65 9.37 -2.47
C MET A 66 -1.34 8.86 -1.88
N GLY A 67 -0.45 9.79 -1.48
CA GLY A 67 0.71 9.48 -0.66
C GLY A 67 0.34 9.14 0.78
N HIS A 68 1.16 8.30 1.44
CA HIS A 68 1.01 8.01 2.87
C HIS A 68 2.29 8.25 3.70
N GLY A 69 3.41 8.57 3.05
CA GLY A 69 4.70 8.71 3.73
C GLY A 69 5.33 7.36 4.09
N MET A 70 6.23 7.35 5.06
CA MET A 70 6.96 6.16 5.50
C MET A 70 6.58 5.75 6.93
N GLY A 71 6.53 4.44 7.16
CA GLY A 71 6.36 3.82 8.46
C GLY A 71 4.91 3.64 8.91
N VAL A 72 4.73 2.67 9.81
CA VAL A 72 3.42 2.30 10.37
C VAL A 72 2.65 3.51 10.94
N PRO A 73 3.26 4.44 11.70
CA PRO A 73 2.52 5.58 12.24
C PRO A 73 1.92 6.48 11.16
N SER A 74 2.68 6.75 10.09
CA SER A 74 2.21 7.58 8.98
C SER A 74 1.08 6.88 8.21
N MET A 75 1.26 5.61 7.86
CA MET A 75 0.21 4.80 7.23
C MET A 75 -1.05 4.75 8.10
N GLY A 76 -0.89 4.59 9.42
CA GLY A 76 -2.00 4.54 10.36
C GLY A 76 -2.83 5.82 10.38
N ILE A 77 -2.20 7.00 10.28
CA ILE A 77 -2.92 8.29 10.22
C ILE A 77 -3.77 8.35 8.94
N TYR A 78 -3.14 8.24 7.78
CA TYR A 78 -3.83 8.46 6.52
C TYR A 78 -4.88 7.39 6.21
N SER A 79 -4.60 6.11 6.47
CA SER A 79 -5.58 5.05 6.25
C SER A 79 -6.78 5.17 7.20
N TYR A 80 -6.54 5.49 8.48
CA TYR A 80 -7.62 5.72 9.44
C TYR A 80 -8.53 6.87 8.99
N GLU A 81 -7.95 8.01 8.62
CA GLU A 81 -8.71 9.19 8.19
C GLU A 81 -9.52 8.90 6.91
N LEU A 82 -8.92 8.24 5.91
CA LEU A 82 -9.61 7.86 4.68
C LEU A 82 -10.81 6.95 4.95
N TYR A 83 -10.64 5.92 5.76
CA TYR A 83 -11.73 5.01 6.13
C TYR A 83 -12.80 5.70 6.98
N GLN A 84 -12.39 6.37 8.06
CA GLN A 84 -13.29 6.86 9.08
C GLN A 84 -14.00 8.16 8.70
N PHE A 85 -13.34 9.05 7.98
CA PHE A 85 -13.84 10.40 7.72
C PHE A 85 -14.29 10.63 6.28
N PHE A 86 -13.75 9.87 5.33
CA PHE A 86 -14.03 10.05 3.91
C PHE A 86 -14.77 8.87 3.28
N GLY A 87 -15.21 7.91 4.10
CA GLY A 87 -16.03 6.79 3.65
C GLY A 87 -15.37 5.90 2.60
N VAL A 88 -14.05 5.79 2.64
CA VAL A 88 -13.29 4.85 1.80
C VAL A 88 -13.58 3.43 2.26
N ASP A 89 -13.80 2.51 1.33
CA ASP A 89 -14.06 1.09 1.61
C ASP A 89 -12.82 0.22 1.38
N THR A 90 -11.98 0.62 0.44
CA THR A 90 -10.84 -0.18 -0.02
C THR A 90 -9.58 0.67 -0.14
N ILE A 91 -8.49 0.22 0.48
CA ILE A 91 -7.15 0.79 0.25
C ILE A 91 -6.23 -0.30 -0.31
N ILE A 92 -5.60 -0.01 -1.45
CA ILE A 92 -4.55 -0.85 -2.02
C ILE A 92 -3.23 -0.08 -1.95
N ARG A 93 -2.30 -0.59 -1.14
CA ARG A 93 -0.96 -0.02 -1.07
C ARG A 93 -0.13 -0.48 -2.28
N ILE A 94 0.52 0.48 -2.94
CA ILE A 94 1.48 0.28 -4.02
C ILE A 94 2.86 0.72 -3.55
N GLY A 95 3.63 -0.21 -3.02
CA GLY A 95 4.88 0.05 -2.33
C GLY A 95 6.12 -0.50 -3.02
N SER A 96 7.30 -0.09 -2.54
CA SER A 96 8.57 -0.77 -2.79
C SER A 96 8.96 -1.60 -1.56
N ALA A 97 9.74 -2.65 -1.77
CA ALA A 97 10.24 -3.51 -0.70
C ALA A 97 11.63 -4.07 -1.03
N GLY A 98 12.39 -4.40 0.00
CA GLY A 98 13.64 -5.14 -0.12
C GLY A 98 13.38 -6.64 -0.18
N GLY A 99 13.79 -7.31 -1.25
CA GLY A 99 13.65 -8.76 -1.41
C GLY A 99 14.54 -9.54 -0.45
N ILE A 100 14.00 -10.63 0.11
CA ILE A 100 14.72 -11.56 1.00
C ILE A 100 14.63 -13.00 0.50
N GLY A 101 13.49 -13.37 -0.08
CA GLY A 101 13.22 -14.73 -0.54
C GLY A 101 14.21 -15.19 -1.59
N ASP A 102 14.54 -16.50 -1.60
CA ASP A 102 15.52 -17.06 -2.51
C ASP A 102 15.18 -16.90 -4.00
N ASP A 103 13.88 -16.97 -4.30
CA ASP A 103 13.35 -16.90 -5.66
C ASP A 103 12.82 -15.50 -6.05
N VAL A 104 12.84 -14.55 -5.11
CA VAL A 104 12.39 -13.17 -5.32
C VAL A 104 13.51 -12.34 -5.95
N LYS A 105 13.22 -11.60 -7.00
CA LYS A 105 14.19 -10.78 -7.74
C LYS A 105 13.78 -9.32 -7.77
N VAL A 106 14.76 -8.46 -8.01
CA VAL A 106 14.48 -7.03 -8.27
C VAL A 106 13.52 -6.91 -9.45
N ARG A 107 12.51 -6.08 -9.31
CA ARG A 107 11.33 -5.85 -10.16
C ARG A 107 10.20 -6.87 -10.03
N ASP A 108 10.37 -8.00 -9.34
CA ASP A 108 9.25 -8.90 -9.07
C ASP A 108 8.16 -8.19 -8.26
N VAL A 109 6.92 -8.60 -8.48
CA VAL A 109 5.76 -8.13 -7.70
C VAL A 109 5.49 -9.12 -6.56
N VAL A 110 5.36 -8.62 -5.34
CA VAL A 110 4.92 -9.40 -4.19
C VAL A 110 3.53 -8.93 -3.77
N ILE A 111 2.59 -9.88 -3.67
CA ILE A 111 1.25 -9.68 -3.12
C ILE A 111 1.29 -10.13 -1.66
N ALA A 112 1.19 -9.19 -0.73
CA ALA A 112 1.36 -9.47 0.69
C ALA A 112 0.11 -10.14 1.28
N LEU A 113 0.14 -11.47 1.45
CA LEU A 113 -0.90 -12.24 2.13
C LEU A 113 -1.07 -11.82 3.59
N GLY A 114 0.04 -11.54 4.26
CA GLY A 114 0.09 -11.09 5.64
C GLY A 114 1.43 -10.47 5.97
N ALA A 115 1.50 -9.78 7.09
CA ALA A 115 2.71 -9.13 7.55
C ALA A 115 3.07 -9.55 8.98
N SER A 116 4.27 -10.10 9.15
CA SER A 116 4.96 -10.13 10.44
C SER A 116 5.57 -8.76 10.72
N THR A 117 5.81 -8.42 11.98
CA THR A 117 6.33 -7.10 12.31
C THR A 117 6.99 -7.06 13.69
N ASN A 118 7.86 -6.08 13.88
CA ASN A 118 8.37 -5.66 15.20
C ASN A 118 7.67 -4.39 15.72
N SER A 119 6.63 -3.90 15.02
CA SER A 119 5.87 -2.73 15.47
C SER A 119 4.90 -3.07 16.58
N HIS A 120 4.82 -2.17 17.56
CA HIS A 120 3.87 -2.21 18.67
C HIS A 120 2.57 -1.42 18.39
N PHE A 121 2.34 -1.05 17.14
CA PHE A 121 1.17 -0.22 16.77
C PHE A 121 -0.16 -0.84 17.19
N ALA A 122 -0.31 -2.17 17.09
CA ALA A 122 -1.55 -2.87 17.45
C ALA A 122 -1.82 -2.96 18.96
N ASP A 123 -0.84 -2.69 19.82
CA ASP A 123 -1.00 -2.74 21.29
C ASP A 123 -2.09 -1.79 21.78
N GLN A 124 -2.33 -0.69 21.06
CA GLN A 124 -3.40 0.26 21.34
C GLN A 124 -4.80 -0.37 21.31
N TYR A 125 -4.99 -1.44 20.56
CA TYR A 125 -6.28 -2.13 20.42
C TYR A 125 -6.59 -3.05 21.61
N ARG A 126 -5.62 -3.32 22.48
CA ARG A 126 -5.75 -4.20 23.66
C ARG A 126 -6.37 -5.56 23.32
N PHE A 127 -6.03 -6.08 22.18
CA PHE A 127 -6.49 -7.40 21.74
C PHE A 127 -5.94 -8.49 22.68
N PRO A 128 -6.78 -9.41 23.18
CA PRO A 128 -6.31 -10.45 24.12
C PRO A 128 -5.59 -11.59 23.38
N GLY A 129 -4.38 -11.31 22.89
CA GLY A 129 -3.55 -12.22 22.08
C GLY A 129 -2.68 -11.45 21.11
N GLN A 130 -2.23 -12.10 20.03
CA GLN A 130 -1.52 -11.46 18.94
C GLN A 130 -2.45 -11.27 17.75
N LEU A 131 -2.63 -10.03 17.32
CA LEU A 131 -3.47 -9.70 16.17
C LEU A 131 -2.70 -9.98 14.87
N CYS A 132 -3.21 -10.88 14.05
CA CYS A 132 -2.62 -11.21 12.77
C CYS A 132 -2.92 -10.11 11.74
N ALA A 133 -1.88 -9.51 11.15
CA ALA A 133 -2.02 -8.54 10.07
C ALA A 133 -2.20 -9.28 8.73
N THR A 134 -3.42 -9.35 8.21
CA THR A 134 -3.75 -10.08 6.97
C THR A 134 -4.50 -9.22 5.97
N ALA A 135 -4.26 -9.50 4.69
CA ALA A 135 -4.98 -8.90 3.58
C ALA A 135 -6.48 -9.30 3.56
N ASP A 136 -7.30 -8.49 2.92
CA ASP A 136 -8.62 -8.92 2.47
C ASP A 136 -8.47 -10.00 1.40
N PHE A 137 -9.13 -11.15 1.61
CA PHE A 137 -9.00 -12.31 0.73
C PHE A 137 -9.53 -12.05 -0.68
N ARG A 138 -10.60 -11.27 -0.84
CA ARG A 138 -11.17 -10.97 -2.16
C ARG A 138 -10.22 -10.11 -2.97
N LEU A 139 -9.68 -9.05 -2.36
CA LEU A 139 -8.69 -8.19 -3.03
C LEU A 139 -7.43 -8.97 -3.40
N LEU A 140 -6.96 -9.86 -2.53
CA LEU A 140 -5.80 -10.70 -2.80
C LEU A 140 -6.04 -11.62 -4.00
N ARG A 141 -7.17 -12.34 -4.01
CA ARG A 141 -7.56 -13.22 -5.12
C ARG A 141 -7.67 -12.44 -6.44
N ASP A 142 -8.36 -11.29 -6.41
CA ASP A 142 -8.56 -10.47 -7.60
C ASP A 142 -7.22 -9.92 -8.15
N ALA A 143 -6.25 -9.63 -7.27
CA ALA A 143 -4.90 -9.22 -7.66
C ALA A 143 -4.11 -10.38 -8.30
N VAL A 144 -4.20 -11.59 -7.73
CA VAL A 144 -3.58 -12.79 -8.29
C VAL A 144 -4.13 -13.09 -9.69
N GLU A 145 -5.45 -13.16 -9.83
CA GLU A 145 -6.12 -13.40 -11.10
C GLU A 145 -5.75 -12.32 -12.15
N THR A 146 -5.58 -11.07 -11.70
CA THR A 146 -5.16 -9.97 -12.58
C THR A 146 -3.72 -10.16 -13.03
N ALA A 147 -2.79 -10.46 -12.12
CA ALA A 147 -1.39 -10.70 -12.47
C ALA A 147 -1.26 -11.87 -13.46
N GLU A 148 -1.98 -12.98 -13.22
CA GLU A 148 -2.02 -14.13 -14.13
C GLU A 148 -2.55 -13.75 -15.51
N ALA A 149 -3.65 -13.00 -15.61
CA ALA A 149 -4.23 -12.55 -16.86
C ALA A 149 -3.29 -11.61 -17.66
N MET A 150 -2.46 -10.84 -16.95
CA MET A 150 -1.45 -9.96 -17.54
C MET A 150 -0.15 -10.72 -17.91
N GLY A 151 0.00 -11.98 -17.48
CA GLY A 151 1.24 -12.74 -17.63
C GLY A 151 2.39 -12.22 -16.76
N VAL A 152 2.07 -11.50 -15.70
CA VAL A 152 3.04 -10.96 -14.74
C VAL A 152 3.28 -11.99 -13.63
N ARG A 153 4.56 -12.27 -13.36
CA ARG A 153 4.92 -13.08 -12.20
C ARG A 153 4.67 -12.27 -10.92
N ALA A 154 3.83 -12.81 -10.04
CA ALA A 154 3.60 -12.25 -8.73
C ALA A 154 3.75 -13.34 -7.66
N ASP A 155 4.60 -13.09 -6.67
CA ASP A 155 4.82 -14.01 -5.55
C ASP A 155 3.87 -13.64 -4.40
N VAL A 156 3.05 -14.60 -3.95
CA VAL A 156 2.10 -14.40 -2.85
C VAL A 156 2.68 -14.97 -1.56
N GLY A 157 2.81 -14.15 -0.53
CA GLY A 157 3.34 -14.65 0.75
C GLY A 157 3.42 -13.59 1.85
N GLN A 158 4.13 -13.96 2.91
CA GLN A 158 4.33 -13.07 4.04
C GLN A 158 5.43 -12.04 3.75
N VAL A 159 5.21 -10.81 4.21
CA VAL A 159 6.21 -9.77 4.26
C VAL A 159 6.55 -9.44 5.71
N PHE A 160 7.61 -8.68 5.94
CA PHE A 160 7.95 -8.17 7.25
C PHE A 160 7.86 -6.64 7.25
N THR A 161 6.99 -6.10 8.09
CA THR A 161 6.88 -4.67 8.33
C THR A 161 7.82 -4.26 9.46
N ALA A 162 8.85 -3.48 9.14
CA ALA A 162 9.85 -3.02 10.09
C ALA A 162 9.58 -1.57 10.52
N ASP A 163 9.74 -1.29 11.83
CA ASP A 163 9.73 0.08 12.34
C ASP A 163 11.06 0.80 12.06
N GLN A 164 12.16 0.05 11.86
CA GLN A 164 13.48 0.59 11.59
C GLN A 164 13.95 0.20 10.18
N PHE A 165 14.28 1.22 9.37
CA PHE A 165 14.92 0.98 8.07
C PHE A 165 16.39 0.56 8.25
N TYR A 166 17.10 1.22 9.15
CA TYR A 166 18.49 0.87 9.53
C TYR A 166 18.45 -0.03 10.77
N ASN A 167 18.73 -1.31 10.59
CA ASN A 167 18.67 -2.31 11.65
C ASN A 167 20.09 -2.67 12.12
N ASP A 168 20.36 -2.53 13.41
CA ASP A 168 21.64 -2.87 14.03
C ASP A 168 21.87 -4.37 14.20
N ASN A 169 20.84 -5.20 13.99
CA ASN A 169 20.98 -6.67 14.05
C ASN A 169 21.32 -7.23 12.65
N PRO A 170 22.58 -7.61 12.39
CA PRO A 170 23.01 -8.11 11.08
C PRO A 170 22.38 -9.46 10.70
N ASP A 171 21.90 -10.22 11.68
CA ASP A 171 21.35 -11.56 11.47
C ASP A 171 19.83 -11.54 11.22
N ALA A 172 19.18 -10.41 11.37
CA ALA A 172 17.72 -10.31 11.25
C ALA A 172 17.22 -10.79 9.89
N GLY A 173 17.86 -10.38 8.80
CA GLY A 173 17.49 -10.78 7.44
C GLY A 173 17.54 -12.31 7.24
N ALA A 174 18.57 -12.98 7.76
CA ALA A 174 18.69 -14.43 7.67
C ALA A 174 17.57 -15.15 8.45
N MET A 175 17.17 -14.61 9.60
CA MET A 175 16.04 -15.15 10.36
C MET A 175 14.71 -14.97 9.61
N TYR A 176 14.45 -13.81 9.04
CA TYR A 176 13.23 -13.57 8.25
C TYR A 176 13.15 -14.53 7.05
N ARG A 177 14.26 -14.69 6.31
CA ARG A 177 14.35 -15.64 5.19
C ARG A 177 14.07 -17.08 5.64
N LYS A 178 14.59 -17.52 6.79
CA LYS A 178 14.34 -18.86 7.36
C LYS A 178 12.86 -19.14 7.62
N PHE A 179 12.08 -18.11 7.92
CA PHE A 179 10.62 -18.22 8.11
C PHE A 179 9.81 -17.96 6.85
N GLY A 180 10.44 -17.89 5.67
CA GLY A 180 9.76 -17.74 4.39
C GLY A 180 9.20 -16.33 4.14
N ILE A 181 9.75 -15.32 4.81
CA ILE A 181 9.41 -13.93 4.51
C ILE A 181 9.96 -13.58 3.13
N LEU A 182 9.11 -13.05 2.24
CA LEU A 182 9.49 -12.72 0.87
C LEU A 182 10.21 -11.38 0.77
N ALA A 183 9.76 -10.39 1.53
CA ALA A 183 10.26 -9.02 1.43
C ALA A 183 10.12 -8.25 2.74
N LEU A 184 10.94 -7.18 2.87
CA LEU A 184 10.89 -6.19 3.96
C LEU A 184 10.30 -4.89 3.46
N GLU A 185 9.39 -4.31 4.24
CA GLU A 185 8.79 -3.01 4.01
C GLU A 185 8.41 -2.36 5.35
N MET A 186 7.68 -1.25 5.38
CA MET A 186 7.49 -0.49 6.62
C MET A 186 6.03 -0.12 6.94
N GLU A 187 5.00 -0.61 6.23
CA GLU A 187 3.63 -0.10 6.37
C GLU A 187 2.51 -1.14 6.36
N THR A 188 2.73 -2.29 5.75
CA THR A 188 1.65 -3.28 5.48
C THR A 188 0.91 -3.72 6.74
N ALA A 189 1.62 -4.01 7.84
CA ALA A 189 0.98 -4.41 9.09
C ALA A 189 0.06 -3.31 9.63
N GLY A 190 0.49 -2.05 9.59
CA GLY A 190 -0.31 -0.91 10.04
C GLY A 190 -1.57 -0.72 9.22
N LEU A 191 -1.47 -0.84 7.89
CA LEU A 191 -2.62 -0.77 6.99
C LEU A 191 -3.63 -1.89 7.27
N TYR A 192 -3.15 -3.14 7.36
CA TYR A 192 -4.03 -4.29 7.58
C TYR A 192 -4.74 -4.22 8.93
N TRP A 193 -4.04 -3.88 10.00
CA TRP A 193 -4.66 -3.70 11.33
C TRP A 193 -5.68 -2.56 11.36
N THR A 194 -5.40 -1.45 10.68
CA THR A 194 -6.34 -0.33 10.59
C THR A 194 -7.62 -0.74 9.86
N ALA A 195 -7.47 -1.43 8.72
CA ALA A 195 -8.61 -1.94 7.96
C ALA A 195 -9.44 -2.95 8.76
N GLN A 196 -8.78 -3.94 9.40
CA GLN A 196 -9.45 -4.93 10.25
C GLN A 196 -10.21 -4.27 11.41
N ARG A 197 -9.59 -3.27 12.07
CA ARG A 197 -10.23 -2.55 13.19
C ARG A 197 -11.48 -1.79 12.77
N LEU A 198 -11.54 -1.31 11.52
CA LEU A 198 -12.64 -0.51 11.00
C LEU A 198 -13.63 -1.31 10.13
N GLY A 199 -13.38 -2.62 9.94
CA GLY A 199 -14.24 -3.48 9.11
C GLY A 199 -14.21 -3.14 7.62
N THR A 200 -13.08 -2.60 7.15
CA THR A 200 -12.83 -2.21 5.76
C THR A 200 -11.83 -3.15 5.09
N ARG A 201 -11.47 -2.91 3.83
CA ARG A 201 -10.65 -3.81 3.03
C ARG A 201 -9.28 -3.21 2.72
N ALA A 202 -8.23 -4.02 2.81
CA ALA A 202 -6.88 -3.61 2.48
C ALA A 202 -6.08 -4.70 1.76
N LEU A 203 -5.18 -4.26 0.87
CA LEU A 203 -4.16 -5.10 0.21
C LEU A 203 -2.88 -4.30 0.06
N SER A 204 -1.72 -4.96 0.16
CA SER A 204 -0.43 -4.40 -0.24
C SER A 204 0.15 -5.16 -1.41
N LEU A 205 0.47 -4.43 -2.47
CA LEU A 205 1.24 -4.86 -3.62
C LEU A 205 2.61 -4.17 -3.56
N LEU A 206 3.67 -4.92 -3.74
CA LEU A 206 5.02 -4.44 -3.55
C LEU A 206 5.87 -4.80 -4.75
N THR A 207 6.59 -3.83 -5.31
CA THR A 207 7.66 -4.14 -6.26
C THR A 207 8.98 -4.22 -5.50
N ILE A 208 9.75 -5.26 -5.77
CA ILE A 208 11.08 -5.42 -5.20
C ILE A 208 12.03 -4.40 -5.82
N SER A 209 12.49 -3.47 -5.00
CA SER A 209 13.37 -2.37 -5.41
C SER A 209 14.84 -2.65 -5.21
N ASP A 210 15.16 -3.54 -4.29
CA ASP A 210 16.51 -3.99 -3.95
C ASP A 210 16.43 -5.39 -3.34
N HIS A 211 17.55 -6.09 -3.32
CA HIS A 211 17.62 -7.42 -2.72
C HIS A 211 18.73 -7.46 -1.67
N ILE A 212 18.36 -7.75 -0.42
CA ILE A 212 19.22 -7.61 0.76
C ILE A 212 20.47 -8.48 0.69
N PHE A 213 20.38 -9.68 0.11
CA PHE A 213 21.51 -10.62 0.05
C PHE A 213 22.34 -10.52 -1.24
N THR A 214 21.76 -10.07 -2.35
CA THR A 214 22.50 -9.95 -3.62
C THR A 214 23.12 -8.56 -3.80
N GLY A 215 22.61 -7.54 -3.08
CA GLY A 215 23.05 -6.16 -3.21
C GLY A 215 22.57 -5.45 -4.48
N GLU A 216 21.75 -6.12 -5.29
CA GLU A 216 21.10 -5.50 -6.45
C GLU A 216 20.09 -4.47 -5.99
N SER A 217 20.05 -3.29 -6.66
CA SER A 217 19.11 -2.23 -6.30
C SER A 217 18.80 -1.31 -7.47
N LEU A 218 17.59 -0.74 -7.46
CA LEU A 218 17.12 0.28 -8.38
C LEU A 218 17.48 1.67 -7.86
N SER A 219 17.69 2.61 -8.80
CA SER A 219 17.85 4.02 -8.49
C SER A 219 16.58 4.65 -7.91
N ALA A 220 16.67 5.82 -7.29
CA ALA A 220 15.52 6.55 -6.78
C ALA A 220 14.50 6.89 -7.87
N GLN A 221 14.97 7.25 -9.08
CA GLN A 221 14.09 7.53 -10.22
C GLN A 221 13.34 6.29 -10.69
N GLU A 222 14.03 5.15 -10.83
CA GLU A 222 13.37 3.89 -11.20
C GLU A 222 12.32 3.45 -10.18
N ARG A 223 12.55 3.69 -8.88
CA ARG A 223 11.56 3.39 -7.82
C ARG A 223 10.30 4.27 -7.93
N GLN A 224 10.39 5.44 -8.54
CA GLN A 224 9.25 6.35 -8.71
C GLN A 224 8.37 5.98 -9.90
N ASP A 225 8.97 5.65 -11.05
CA ASP A 225 8.30 5.62 -12.36
C ASP A 225 8.35 4.28 -13.11
N SER A 226 9.00 3.24 -12.58
CA SER A 226 9.16 1.97 -13.31
C SER A 226 8.33 0.78 -12.78
N PHE A 227 7.43 1.00 -11.83
CA PHE A 227 6.63 -0.07 -11.21
C PHE A 227 5.27 -0.25 -11.92
N HIS A 228 5.27 -0.24 -13.26
CA HIS A 228 4.06 -0.29 -14.08
C HIS A 228 3.18 -1.50 -13.79
N GLU A 229 3.77 -2.70 -13.76
CA GLU A 229 3.04 -3.96 -13.55
C GLU A 229 2.27 -3.93 -12.22
N MET A 230 2.91 -3.51 -11.13
CA MET A 230 2.25 -3.36 -9.83
C MET A 230 1.13 -2.32 -9.88
N MET A 231 1.36 -1.17 -10.54
CA MET A 231 0.36 -0.10 -10.64
C MET A 231 -0.88 -0.56 -11.43
N GLU A 232 -0.68 -1.29 -12.53
CA GLU A 232 -1.75 -1.82 -13.35
C GLU A 232 -2.54 -2.91 -12.61
N ILE A 233 -1.86 -3.86 -11.93
CA ILE A 233 -2.52 -4.86 -11.08
C ILE A 233 -3.35 -4.16 -10.00
N ALA A 234 -2.81 -3.11 -9.36
CA ALA A 234 -3.52 -2.37 -8.31
C ALA A 234 -4.76 -1.65 -8.85
N LEU A 235 -4.65 -1.00 -10.01
CA LEU A 235 -5.77 -0.30 -10.64
C LEU A 235 -6.89 -1.25 -11.05
N GLU A 236 -6.56 -2.38 -11.68
CA GLU A 236 -7.53 -3.42 -12.04
C GLU A 236 -8.22 -4.02 -10.80
N THR A 237 -7.44 -4.30 -9.76
CA THR A 237 -7.98 -4.82 -8.49
C THR A 237 -8.91 -3.80 -7.83
N ALA A 238 -8.53 -2.52 -7.81
CA ALA A 238 -9.38 -1.45 -7.29
C ALA A 238 -10.66 -1.33 -8.12
N TRP A 239 -10.56 -1.38 -9.44
CA TRP A 239 -11.69 -1.33 -10.36
C TRP A 239 -12.69 -2.47 -10.12
N LYS A 240 -12.20 -3.72 -10.00
CA LYS A 240 -13.01 -4.91 -9.66
C LYS A 240 -13.70 -4.74 -8.30
N SER A 241 -13.00 -4.18 -7.31
CA SER A 241 -13.53 -3.99 -5.95
C SER A 241 -14.75 -3.08 -5.87
N LEU A 242 -15.00 -2.28 -6.91
CA LEU A 242 -16.15 -1.37 -7.04
C LEU A 242 -17.35 -2.00 -7.77
N GLU A 243 -17.31 -3.30 -8.12
CA GLU A 243 -18.40 -4.01 -8.80
C GLU A 243 -19.36 -4.74 -7.86
N GLY A 244 -19.01 -4.85 -6.57
CA GLY A 244 -19.72 -5.61 -5.56
C GLY A 244 -20.59 -4.81 -4.61
#